data_ba38d437dfa7c94f9a8a8f8f22da56a8
#
_entry.id   ba38d437dfa7c94f9a8a8f8f22da56a8
#
_cell.length_a   1.000
_cell.length_b   1.000
_cell.length_c   1.000
_cell.angle_alpha   90.00
_cell.angle_beta   90.00
_cell.angle_gamma   90.00
#
_symmetry.space_group_name_H-M   'P 1'
#
loop_
_entity.id
_entity.type
_entity.pdbx_description
1 polymer ?
#
loop_
_entity_poly.entity_id
_entity_poly.type
_entity_poly.pdbx_seq_one_letter_code
_entity_poly.pdbx_strand_id
1 'polypeptide(L)'
;MSMADRDGVIWYDGKLVPWREATTHVLTHTLHYGMGVFEGVRAYKTPKGPAIFRLAAHIDRLFRSAHILCMKIPYDKNTLVEATHESVRSNKLDSAYIRPMCFYGAEGMGLRADNLKVHVIIAAWNWGAYLGEDGQKNGIRVRTASINRHHVNITMCRAKANGNYMNSMMAFREALSAGCDEALLLDTEGYVSEGSGENIFIVRDGVMYTPDLTTALDGITRATIIQLAADLGVKVVEKRITRDEVYIADEAFFTGTAAEVTPIRELDGRTIGPGKRGPVTEKLQSLYFDIVHGRSAKYPEWLTPVG
;
A
#
# COMPACT_ATOMS: atom_id res chain seq x y z
N MET A 1 10.96 -11.60 16.53
CA MET A 1 10.18 -12.83 16.24
C MET A 1 10.09 -12.95 14.73
N SER A 2 10.37 -14.14 14.17
CA SER A 2 10.27 -14.39 12.72
C SER A 2 8.82 -14.30 12.25
N MET A 3 8.60 -13.82 11.01
CA MET A 3 7.26 -13.85 10.41
C MET A 3 6.75 -15.28 10.18
N ALA A 4 7.66 -16.25 10.02
CA ALA A 4 7.28 -17.65 9.86
C ALA A 4 6.95 -18.35 11.20
N ASP A 5 7.36 -17.79 12.32
CA ASP A 5 7.16 -18.37 13.66
C ASP A 5 6.15 -17.56 14.46
N ARG A 6 4.87 -17.77 14.15
CA ARG A 6 3.73 -17.14 14.83
C ARG A 6 2.67 -18.20 15.11
N ASP A 7 1.87 -17.94 16.12
CA ASP A 7 0.63 -18.69 16.35
C ASP A 7 -0.48 -18.14 15.45
N GLY A 8 -1.49 -18.96 15.18
CA GLY A 8 -2.63 -18.63 14.36
C GLY A 8 -2.69 -19.42 13.07
N VAL A 9 -3.45 -18.88 12.11
CA VAL A 9 -3.76 -19.55 10.84
C VAL A 9 -3.61 -18.60 9.66
N ILE A 10 -3.31 -19.18 8.49
CA ILE A 10 -3.33 -18.49 7.19
C ILE A 10 -4.37 -19.18 6.31
N TRP A 11 -5.22 -18.42 5.65
CA TRP A 11 -6.05 -18.97 4.60
C TRP A 11 -5.18 -19.27 3.37
N TYR A 12 -5.16 -20.53 2.94
CA TYR A 12 -4.32 -21.02 1.86
C TYR A 12 -5.13 -21.97 0.97
N ASP A 13 -5.34 -21.62 -0.28
CA ASP A 13 -6.04 -22.43 -1.28
C ASP A 13 -7.38 -23.01 -0.80
N GLY A 14 -8.22 -22.19 -0.19
CA GLY A 14 -9.57 -22.58 0.20
C GLY A 14 -9.72 -23.12 1.62
N LYS A 15 -8.66 -23.16 2.43
CA LYS A 15 -8.72 -23.65 3.82
C LYS A 15 -7.82 -22.87 4.75
N LEU A 16 -8.13 -22.88 6.03
CA LEU A 16 -7.23 -22.40 7.09
C LEU A 16 -6.14 -23.45 7.36
N VAL A 17 -4.88 -23.01 7.33
CA VAL A 17 -3.70 -23.81 7.58
C VAL A 17 -2.99 -23.23 8.80
N PRO A 18 -2.46 -24.03 9.73
CA PRO A 18 -1.62 -23.55 10.81
C PRO A 18 -0.49 -22.65 10.28
N TRP A 19 -0.22 -21.53 10.95
CA TRP A 19 0.71 -20.52 10.46
C TRP A 19 2.07 -21.09 10.05
N ARG A 20 2.64 -21.97 10.88
CA ARG A 20 3.96 -22.59 10.63
C ARG A 20 3.97 -23.62 9.49
N GLU A 21 2.79 -24.12 9.11
CA GLU A 21 2.63 -25.10 8.03
C GLU A 21 2.33 -24.43 6.66
N ALA A 22 2.07 -23.13 6.66
CA ALA A 22 1.82 -22.36 5.45
C ALA A 22 3.14 -22.12 4.69
N THR A 23 3.63 -23.16 4.03
CA THR A 23 4.93 -23.21 3.33
C THR A 23 4.74 -23.43 1.83
N THR A 24 5.78 -23.11 1.05
CA THR A 24 5.83 -23.39 -0.38
C THR A 24 7.18 -24.01 -0.73
N HIS A 25 7.24 -24.75 -1.83
CA HIS A 25 8.45 -25.40 -2.30
C HIS A 25 9.47 -24.35 -2.79
N VAL A 26 10.76 -24.60 -2.61
CA VAL A 26 11.84 -23.68 -3.04
C VAL A 26 11.88 -23.44 -4.54
N LEU A 27 11.33 -24.34 -5.36
CA LEU A 27 11.16 -24.18 -6.82
C LEU A 27 9.83 -23.53 -7.20
N THR A 28 9.11 -22.89 -6.27
CA THR A 28 7.93 -22.09 -6.57
C THR A 28 8.28 -21.02 -7.60
N HIS A 29 7.61 -21.04 -8.74
CA HIS A 29 7.93 -20.22 -9.91
C HIS A 29 8.03 -18.72 -9.59
N THR A 30 7.09 -18.19 -8.79
CA THR A 30 7.11 -16.78 -8.38
C THR A 30 8.36 -16.39 -7.60
N LEU A 31 8.97 -17.29 -6.82
CA LEU A 31 10.23 -17.03 -6.11
C LEU A 31 11.40 -16.78 -7.05
N HIS A 32 11.38 -17.39 -8.25
CA HIS A 32 12.44 -17.28 -9.24
C HIS A 32 12.22 -16.13 -10.23
N TYR A 33 10.96 -15.85 -10.60
CA TYR A 33 10.64 -14.95 -11.71
C TYR A 33 9.78 -13.75 -11.34
N GLY A 34 9.35 -13.62 -10.07
CA GLY A 34 8.62 -12.46 -9.57
C GLY A 34 7.17 -12.33 -10.04
N MET A 35 6.65 -13.29 -10.83
CA MET A 35 5.26 -13.29 -11.32
C MET A 35 4.30 -13.67 -10.18
N GLY A 36 3.76 -12.66 -9.52
CA GLY A 36 2.77 -12.74 -8.48
C GLY A 36 2.13 -11.38 -8.27
N VAL A 37 0.98 -11.33 -7.64
CA VAL A 37 0.27 -10.10 -7.28
C VAL A 37 -0.17 -10.16 -5.82
N PHE A 38 -0.21 -9.00 -5.16
CA PHE A 38 -0.63 -8.97 -3.78
C PHE A 38 -1.39 -7.71 -3.42
N GLU A 39 -2.04 -7.75 -2.27
CA GLU A 39 -2.63 -6.58 -1.65
C GLU A 39 -2.08 -6.35 -0.24
N GLY A 40 -2.22 -5.12 0.23
CA GLY A 40 -2.11 -4.76 1.62
C GLY A 40 -3.43 -4.13 2.02
N VAL A 41 -4.08 -4.70 3.02
CA VAL A 41 -5.37 -4.27 3.54
C VAL A 41 -5.25 -4.05 5.05
N ARG A 42 -6.02 -3.15 5.63
CA ARG A 42 -6.06 -3.00 7.09
C ARG A 42 -7.45 -3.25 7.65
N ALA A 43 -7.48 -3.95 8.78
CA ALA A 43 -8.60 -3.95 9.70
C ALA A 43 -8.27 -3.04 10.88
N TYR A 44 -9.25 -2.24 11.29
CA TYR A 44 -9.12 -1.31 12.40
C TYR A 44 -10.10 -1.66 13.51
N LYS A 45 -9.66 -1.45 14.75
CA LYS A 45 -10.55 -1.51 15.92
C LYS A 45 -11.52 -0.36 15.88
N THR A 46 -12.82 -0.67 15.88
CA THR A 46 -13.90 0.29 15.95
C THR A 46 -14.75 0.07 17.21
N PRO A 47 -15.63 1.01 17.59
CA PRO A 47 -16.56 0.80 18.72
C PRO A 47 -17.50 -0.41 18.55
N LYS A 48 -17.69 -0.88 17.30
CA LYS A 48 -18.55 -2.02 16.96
C LYS A 48 -17.78 -3.32 16.68
N GLY A 49 -16.48 -3.37 17.02
CA GLY A 49 -15.59 -4.48 16.71
C GLY A 49 -14.66 -4.19 15.54
N PRO A 50 -13.83 -5.15 15.12
CA PRO A 50 -12.91 -4.96 14.00
C PRO A 50 -13.67 -4.76 12.69
N ALA A 51 -13.20 -3.81 11.86
CA ALA A 51 -13.74 -3.56 10.53
C ALA A 51 -12.61 -3.38 9.52
N ILE A 52 -12.78 -3.97 8.34
CA ILE A 52 -11.79 -3.92 7.25
C ILE A 52 -12.08 -2.71 6.38
N PHE A 53 -11.06 -1.85 6.19
CA PHE A 53 -11.19 -0.63 5.42
C PHE A 53 -11.08 -0.90 3.92
N ARG A 54 -12.08 -0.45 3.12
CA ARG A 54 -12.11 -0.49 1.66
C ARG A 54 -11.86 -1.90 1.06
N LEU A 55 -12.31 -2.97 1.74
CA LEU A 55 -12.03 -4.36 1.35
C LEU A 55 -12.41 -4.64 -0.11
N ALA A 56 -13.60 -4.27 -0.55
CA ALA A 56 -14.05 -4.49 -1.93
C ALA A 56 -13.09 -3.85 -2.96
N ALA A 57 -12.63 -2.62 -2.71
CA ALA A 57 -11.70 -1.92 -3.60
C ALA A 57 -10.33 -2.63 -3.67
N HIS A 58 -9.85 -3.18 -2.55
CA HIS A 58 -8.62 -3.97 -2.51
C HIS A 58 -8.75 -5.29 -3.28
N ILE A 59 -9.84 -6.02 -3.10
CA ILE A 59 -10.09 -7.25 -3.85
C ILE A 59 -10.23 -6.94 -5.34
N ASP A 60 -10.94 -5.89 -5.72
CA ASP A 60 -11.03 -5.45 -7.12
C ASP A 60 -9.65 -5.14 -7.72
N ARG A 61 -8.77 -4.46 -6.97
CA ARG A 61 -7.42 -4.16 -7.46
C ARG A 61 -6.54 -5.42 -7.54
N LEU A 62 -6.69 -6.38 -6.63
CA LEU A 62 -6.03 -7.68 -6.73
C LEU A 62 -6.38 -8.38 -8.06
N PHE A 63 -7.66 -8.43 -8.40
CA PHE A 63 -8.11 -9.03 -9.66
C PHE A 63 -7.66 -8.25 -10.89
N ARG A 64 -7.66 -6.90 -10.85
CA ARG A 64 -7.10 -6.08 -11.94
C ARG A 64 -5.60 -6.33 -12.11
N SER A 65 -4.84 -6.39 -11.02
CA SER A 65 -3.41 -6.69 -11.05
C SER A 65 -3.14 -8.07 -11.64
N ALA A 66 -3.91 -9.09 -11.24
CA ALA A 66 -3.83 -10.44 -11.80
C ALA A 66 -4.17 -10.46 -13.29
N HIS A 67 -5.22 -9.74 -13.71
CA HIS A 67 -5.63 -9.63 -15.12
C HIS A 67 -4.52 -9.02 -15.99
N ILE A 68 -3.87 -7.95 -15.52
CA ILE A 68 -2.74 -7.31 -16.23
C ILE A 68 -1.61 -8.32 -16.46
N LEU A 69 -1.35 -9.21 -15.50
CA LEU A 69 -0.31 -10.24 -15.59
C LEU A 69 -0.79 -11.55 -16.22
N CYS A 70 -1.99 -11.59 -16.81
CA CYS A 70 -2.62 -12.80 -17.37
C CYS A 70 -2.73 -13.96 -16.34
N MET A 71 -2.77 -13.66 -15.06
CA MET A 71 -2.92 -14.62 -13.97
C MET A 71 -4.38 -14.87 -13.68
N LYS A 72 -4.85 -16.12 -13.81
CA LYS A 72 -6.24 -16.48 -13.53
C LYS A 72 -6.39 -16.93 -12.08
N ILE A 73 -6.94 -16.08 -11.24
CA ILE A 73 -7.26 -16.40 -9.83
C ILE A 73 -8.34 -17.50 -9.83
N PRO A 74 -8.13 -18.65 -9.11
CA PRO A 74 -9.07 -19.78 -9.12
C PRO A 74 -10.30 -19.61 -8.23
N TYR A 75 -10.49 -18.43 -7.63
CA TYR A 75 -11.62 -18.08 -6.76
C TYR A 75 -12.32 -16.84 -7.28
N ASP A 76 -13.58 -16.67 -6.95
CA ASP A 76 -14.30 -15.42 -7.19
C ASP A 76 -14.03 -14.38 -6.11
N LYS A 77 -14.46 -13.14 -6.34
CA LYS A 77 -14.25 -12.02 -5.42
C LYS A 77 -14.93 -12.22 -4.07
N ASN A 78 -16.13 -12.78 -4.06
CA ASN A 78 -16.90 -13.00 -2.83
C ASN A 78 -16.20 -14.02 -1.94
N THR A 79 -15.67 -15.09 -2.52
CA THR A 79 -14.86 -16.07 -1.80
C THR A 79 -13.66 -15.42 -1.14
N LEU A 80 -12.93 -14.51 -1.82
CA LEU A 80 -11.77 -13.85 -1.24
C LEU A 80 -12.16 -12.78 -0.19
N VAL A 81 -13.32 -12.14 -0.34
CA VAL A 81 -13.86 -11.25 0.71
C VAL A 81 -14.12 -12.04 1.98
N GLU A 82 -14.86 -13.16 1.90
CA GLU A 82 -15.15 -14.01 3.07
C GLU A 82 -13.87 -14.62 3.67
N ALA A 83 -12.95 -15.09 2.84
CA ALA A 83 -11.64 -15.60 3.28
C ALA A 83 -10.83 -14.53 4.02
N THR A 84 -10.97 -13.25 3.63
CA THR A 84 -10.33 -12.13 4.31
C THR A 84 -10.95 -11.89 5.69
N HIS A 85 -12.28 -11.91 5.81
CA HIS A 85 -12.96 -11.84 7.11
C HIS A 85 -12.57 -13.01 8.01
N GLU A 86 -12.60 -14.23 7.47
CA GLU A 86 -12.23 -15.44 8.20
C GLU A 86 -10.79 -15.38 8.72
N SER A 87 -9.85 -14.86 7.93
CA SER A 87 -8.46 -14.71 8.33
C SER A 87 -8.28 -13.77 9.54
N VAL A 88 -9.08 -12.70 9.63
CA VAL A 88 -9.06 -11.79 10.78
C VAL A 88 -9.73 -12.42 12.00
N ARG A 89 -10.91 -13.00 11.79
CA ARG A 89 -11.76 -13.59 12.85
C ARG A 89 -11.09 -14.80 13.52
N SER A 90 -10.53 -15.74 12.72
CA SER A 90 -9.89 -16.94 13.22
C SER A 90 -8.60 -16.64 14.00
N ASN A 91 -7.92 -15.53 13.68
CA ASN A 91 -6.75 -15.06 14.42
C ASN A 91 -7.11 -14.11 15.58
N LYS A 92 -8.40 -13.86 15.83
CA LYS A 92 -8.93 -13.03 16.95
C LYS A 92 -8.30 -11.63 16.99
N LEU A 93 -8.18 -10.99 15.83
CA LEU A 93 -7.48 -9.70 15.70
C LEU A 93 -8.47 -8.53 15.78
N ASP A 94 -8.28 -7.63 16.74
CA ASP A 94 -8.99 -6.36 16.85
C ASP A 94 -8.55 -5.34 15.77
N SER A 95 -7.29 -5.41 15.41
CA SER A 95 -6.67 -4.65 14.33
C SER A 95 -5.69 -5.55 13.59
N ALA A 96 -5.59 -5.41 12.28
CA ALA A 96 -4.72 -6.26 11.49
C ALA A 96 -4.17 -5.55 10.25
N TYR A 97 -2.96 -5.92 9.87
CA TYR A 97 -2.53 -5.85 8.48
C TYR A 97 -2.82 -7.18 7.81
N ILE A 98 -3.39 -7.14 6.63
CA ILE A 98 -3.85 -8.31 5.89
C ILE A 98 -3.13 -8.33 4.54
N ARG A 99 -2.58 -9.49 4.17
CA ARG A 99 -1.82 -9.71 2.94
C ARG A 99 -2.48 -10.79 2.08
N PRO A 100 -3.46 -10.45 1.24
CA PRO A 100 -3.86 -11.31 0.13
C PRO A 100 -2.73 -11.36 -0.91
N MET A 101 -2.42 -12.55 -1.42
CA MET A 101 -1.39 -12.74 -2.44
C MET A 101 -1.78 -13.91 -3.35
N CYS A 102 -1.55 -13.73 -4.66
CA CYS A 102 -1.67 -14.78 -5.66
C CYS A 102 -0.30 -15.00 -6.30
N PHE A 103 0.12 -16.26 -6.43
CA PHE A 103 1.43 -16.62 -6.94
C PHE A 103 1.41 -17.94 -7.70
N TYR A 104 2.34 -18.13 -8.62
CA TYR A 104 2.51 -19.39 -9.34
C TYR A 104 3.27 -20.42 -8.53
N GLY A 105 2.80 -21.67 -8.56
CA GLY A 105 3.34 -22.82 -7.84
C GLY A 105 4.64 -23.38 -8.42
N ALA A 106 4.89 -24.66 -8.13
CA ALA A 106 6.17 -25.35 -8.43
C ALA A 106 6.02 -26.45 -9.51
N GLU A 107 4.95 -26.39 -10.33
CA GLU A 107 4.65 -27.43 -11.32
C GLU A 107 5.61 -27.41 -12.52
N GLY A 108 6.38 -26.34 -12.69
CA GLY A 108 7.35 -26.19 -13.77
C GLY A 108 8.29 -25.03 -13.57
N MET A 109 9.33 -24.98 -14.39
CA MET A 109 10.32 -23.92 -14.42
C MET A 109 10.43 -23.33 -15.84
N GLY A 110 11.06 -22.17 -15.94
CA GLY A 110 11.22 -21.44 -17.20
C GLY A 110 10.19 -20.33 -17.37
N LEU A 111 10.27 -19.58 -18.47
CA LEU A 111 9.44 -18.39 -18.68
C LEU A 111 8.00 -18.71 -19.08
N ARG A 112 7.71 -19.93 -19.46
CA ARG A 112 6.38 -20.38 -19.82
C ARG A 112 5.57 -20.76 -18.57
N ALA A 113 4.49 -20.06 -18.30
CA ALA A 113 3.69 -20.19 -17.09
C ALA A 113 2.28 -20.79 -17.34
N ASP A 114 2.02 -21.37 -18.51
CA ASP A 114 0.68 -21.78 -18.96
C ASP A 114 0.06 -22.87 -18.08
N ASN A 115 0.86 -23.78 -17.56
CA ASN A 115 0.42 -24.96 -16.80
C ASN A 115 0.70 -24.85 -15.30
N LEU A 116 1.12 -23.68 -14.82
CA LEU A 116 1.40 -23.48 -13.40
C LEU A 116 0.08 -23.25 -12.64
N LYS A 117 -0.03 -23.86 -11.49
CA LYS A 117 -1.12 -23.62 -10.56
C LYS A 117 -0.98 -22.21 -9.96
N VAL A 118 -2.08 -21.48 -9.89
CA VAL A 118 -2.14 -20.23 -9.12
C VAL A 118 -2.57 -20.57 -7.71
N HIS A 119 -1.69 -20.32 -6.76
CA HIS A 119 -1.97 -20.38 -5.34
C HIS A 119 -2.48 -19.04 -4.83
N VAL A 120 -3.36 -19.08 -3.84
CA VAL A 120 -3.89 -17.88 -3.17
C VAL A 120 -3.73 -18.03 -1.66
N ILE A 121 -3.11 -17.04 -1.04
CA ILE A 121 -3.01 -16.95 0.43
C ILE A 121 -3.59 -15.64 0.94
N ILE A 122 -4.13 -15.68 2.15
CA ILE A 122 -4.51 -14.48 2.91
C ILE A 122 -3.96 -14.66 4.32
N ALA A 123 -2.94 -13.86 4.68
CA ALA A 123 -2.37 -13.82 6.01
C ALA A 123 -2.79 -12.54 6.72
N ALA A 124 -3.14 -12.62 8.00
CA ALA A 124 -3.50 -11.47 8.82
C ALA A 124 -2.72 -11.47 10.13
N TRP A 125 -2.15 -10.31 10.50
CA TRP A 125 -1.37 -10.18 11.73
C TRP A 125 -1.46 -8.76 12.30
N ASN A 126 -1.22 -8.63 13.60
CA ASN A 126 -1.09 -7.32 14.20
C ASN A 126 0.20 -6.63 13.73
N TRP A 127 0.06 -5.44 13.16
CA TRP A 127 1.17 -4.61 12.70
C TRP A 127 0.91 -3.15 13.06
N GLY A 128 1.77 -2.56 13.87
CA GLY A 128 1.65 -1.17 14.29
C GLY A 128 1.85 -0.14 13.18
N ALA A 129 2.14 1.09 13.54
CA ALA A 129 2.44 2.16 12.58
C ALA A 129 3.71 1.84 11.80
N TYR A 130 3.61 1.72 10.48
CA TYR A 130 4.71 1.30 9.58
C TYR A 130 5.92 2.24 9.64
N LEU A 131 5.68 3.55 9.64
CA LEU A 131 6.72 4.59 9.72
C LEU A 131 6.87 5.16 11.14
N GLY A 132 6.36 4.45 12.14
CA GLY A 132 6.39 4.86 13.55
C GLY A 132 5.39 5.95 13.92
N GLU A 133 5.00 6.00 15.19
CA GLU A 133 4.06 7.01 15.70
C GLU A 133 4.63 8.43 15.62
N ASP A 134 5.94 8.59 15.85
CA ASP A 134 6.63 9.87 15.71
C ASP A 134 6.59 10.37 14.25
N GLY A 135 6.85 9.50 13.28
CA GLY A 135 6.77 9.82 11.86
C GLY A 135 5.38 10.28 11.44
N GLN A 136 4.32 9.62 11.94
CA GLN A 136 2.93 10.03 11.67
C GLN A 136 2.59 11.41 12.26
N LYS A 137 3.18 11.78 13.38
CA LYS A 137 2.89 13.05 14.07
C LYS A 137 3.78 14.19 13.63
N ASN A 138 5.08 13.95 13.54
CA ASN A 138 6.10 14.99 13.32
C ASN A 138 6.64 15.01 11.89
N GLY A 139 6.31 14.00 11.08
CA GLY A 139 6.80 13.85 9.71
C GLY A 139 8.13 13.13 9.62
N ILE A 140 8.40 12.60 8.44
CA ILE A 140 9.58 11.79 8.11
C ILE A 140 10.56 12.53 7.22
N ARG A 141 11.81 12.05 7.18
CA ARG A 141 12.84 12.51 6.24
C ARG A 141 12.86 11.62 5.01
N VAL A 142 12.80 12.22 3.85
CA VAL A 142 12.73 11.54 2.57
C VAL A 142 13.95 11.87 1.72
N ARG A 143 14.42 10.90 0.95
CA ARG A 143 15.47 11.06 -0.03
C ARG A 143 14.97 10.71 -1.42
N THR A 144 15.28 11.55 -2.40
CA THR A 144 15.11 11.18 -3.81
C THR A 144 16.11 10.09 -4.16
N ALA A 145 15.62 8.94 -4.63
CA ALA A 145 16.45 7.83 -5.04
C ALA A 145 17.24 8.16 -6.29
N SER A 146 18.44 7.56 -6.44
CA SER A 146 19.25 7.67 -7.66
C SER A 146 18.70 6.86 -8.82
N ILE A 147 17.86 5.85 -8.53
CA ILE A 147 17.17 5.03 -9.51
C ILE A 147 15.75 5.55 -9.72
N ASN A 148 15.28 5.47 -10.96
CA ASN A 148 13.94 5.89 -11.31
C ASN A 148 12.90 4.79 -11.05
N ARG A 149 11.64 5.17 -10.93
CA ARG A 149 10.52 4.25 -11.08
C ARG A 149 10.58 3.64 -12.46
N HIS A 150 10.30 2.34 -12.58
CA HIS A 150 10.35 1.67 -13.86
C HIS A 150 9.45 2.36 -14.90
N HIS A 151 9.90 2.41 -16.13
CA HIS A 151 9.11 2.95 -17.23
C HIS A 151 7.81 2.15 -17.41
N VAL A 152 6.72 2.82 -17.77
CA VAL A 152 5.38 2.25 -17.93
C VAL A 152 5.30 1.05 -18.88
N ASN A 153 6.27 0.92 -19.80
CA ASN A 153 6.38 -0.18 -20.76
C ASN A 153 7.57 -1.12 -20.47
N ILE A 154 8.10 -1.13 -19.24
CA ILE A 154 9.07 -2.15 -18.76
C ILE A 154 8.32 -3.19 -17.95
N THR A 155 7.64 -2.74 -16.89
CA THR A 155 6.66 -3.51 -16.12
C THR A 155 5.44 -2.64 -15.85
N MET A 156 4.28 -3.24 -15.65
CA MET A 156 3.00 -2.51 -15.58
C MET A 156 2.82 -1.84 -14.23
N CYS A 157 2.92 -0.51 -14.13
CA CYS A 157 2.82 0.27 -12.89
C CYS A 157 1.46 0.11 -12.19
N ARG A 158 0.39 -0.14 -12.95
CA ARG A 158 -0.97 -0.36 -12.40
C ARG A 158 -1.16 -1.73 -11.76
N ALA A 159 -0.26 -2.69 -12.00
CA ALA A 159 -0.28 -3.98 -11.34
C ALA A 159 0.50 -3.91 -10.03
N LYS A 160 -0.15 -4.26 -8.90
CA LYS A 160 0.53 -4.45 -7.62
C LYS A 160 1.23 -5.81 -7.63
N ALA A 161 2.30 -5.89 -8.43
CA ALA A 161 3.04 -7.11 -8.75
C ALA A 161 4.28 -7.27 -7.87
N ASN A 162 4.57 -8.51 -7.47
CA ASN A 162 5.74 -8.82 -6.61
C ASN A 162 7.05 -8.31 -7.23
N GLY A 163 7.25 -8.55 -8.54
CA GLY A 163 8.47 -8.16 -9.24
C GLY A 163 8.73 -6.64 -9.25
N ASN A 164 7.69 -5.81 -9.23
CA ASN A 164 7.83 -4.36 -9.19
C ASN A 164 8.47 -3.86 -7.87
N TYR A 165 8.34 -4.62 -6.79
CA TYR A 165 8.86 -4.22 -5.48
C TYR A 165 10.37 -4.36 -5.32
N MET A 166 11.07 -5.01 -6.26
CA MET A 166 12.53 -4.95 -6.30
C MET A 166 13.01 -3.51 -6.49
N ASN A 167 12.40 -2.75 -7.42
CA ASN A 167 12.69 -1.34 -7.63
C ASN A 167 12.42 -0.51 -6.35
N SER A 168 11.28 -0.73 -5.70
CA SER A 168 10.92 -0.08 -4.43
C SER A 168 11.94 -0.37 -3.31
N MET A 169 12.34 -1.64 -3.16
CA MET A 169 13.29 -2.04 -2.11
C MET A 169 14.69 -1.45 -2.34
N MET A 170 15.15 -1.34 -3.59
CA MET A 170 16.44 -0.73 -3.90
C MET A 170 16.43 0.75 -3.54
N ALA A 171 15.39 1.49 -3.95
CA ALA A 171 15.22 2.91 -3.61
C ALA A 171 15.15 3.13 -2.09
N PHE A 172 14.36 2.33 -1.39
CA PHE A 172 14.20 2.40 0.06
C PHE A 172 15.52 2.16 0.79
N ARG A 173 16.30 1.15 0.37
CA ARG A 173 17.63 0.89 0.96
C ARG A 173 18.61 2.05 0.76
N GLU A 174 18.58 2.70 -0.40
CA GLU A 174 19.39 3.90 -0.65
C GLU A 174 19.02 5.02 0.33
N ALA A 175 17.72 5.27 0.53
CA ALA A 175 17.24 6.27 1.48
C ALA A 175 17.68 5.95 2.93
N LEU A 176 17.52 4.71 3.36
CA LEU A 176 17.96 4.26 4.69
C LEU A 176 19.49 4.43 4.86
N SER A 177 20.29 4.11 3.84
CA SER A 177 21.75 4.28 3.90
C SER A 177 22.17 5.74 4.02
N ALA A 178 21.32 6.67 3.53
CA ALA A 178 21.50 8.11 3.69
C ALA A 178 20.91 8.66 5.00
N GLY A 179 20.43 7.80 5.90
CA GLY A 179 19.82 8.17 7.18
C GLY A 179 18.42 8.79 7.04
N CYS A 180 17.74 8.58 5.93
CA CYS A 180 16.35 8.97 5.72
C CYS A 180 15.39 7.83 6.03
N ASP A 181 14.12 8.14 6.18
CA ASP A 181 13.09 7.21 6.63
C ASP A 181 12.35 6.56 5.45
N GLU A 182 12.34 7.23 4.26
CA GLU A 182 11.65 6.76 3.05
C GLU A 182 12.29 7.36 1.79
N ALA A 183 12.02 6.74 0.63
CA ALA A 183 12.49 7.17 -0.69
C ALA A 183 11.37 7.86 -1.49
N LEU A 184 11.76 8.88 -2.26
CA LEU A 184 10.96 9.44 -3.34
C LEU A 184 11.53 8.95 -4.68
N LEU A 185 10.71 8.34 -5.53
CA LEU A 185 11.11 7.94 -6.87
C LEU A 185 10.60 8.95 -7.91
N LEU A 186 11.49 9.27 -8.85
CA LEU A 186 11.13 9.99 -10.06
C LEU A 186 10.79 9.00 -11.17
N ASP A 187 10.00 9.42 -12.14
CA ASP A 187 9.82 8.67 -13.38
C ASP A 187 11.04 8.80 -14.31
N THR A 188 11.01 8.15 -15.45
CA THR A 188 12.11 8.16 -16.42
C THR A 188 12.31 9.50 -17.14
N GLU A 189 11.35 10.43 -17.00
CA GLU A 189 11.45 11.80 -17.53
C GLU A 189 11.87 12.81 -16.45
N GLY A 190 12.08 12.35 -15.18
CA GLY A 190 12.55 13.18 -14.07
C GLY A 190 11.44 13.83 -13.25
N TYR A 191 10.17 13.49 -13.49
CA TYR A 191 9.06 13.96 -12.68
C TYR A 191 8.82 13.04 -11.47
N VAL A 192 8.27 13.61 -10.41
CA VAL A 192 7.89 12.86 -9.20
C VAL A 192 6.83 11.82 -9.55
N SER A 193 7.08 10.56 -9.18
CA SER A 193 6.17 9.45 -9.36
C SER A 193 5.45 9.09 -8.05
N GLU A 194 6.14 8.43 -7.15
CA GLU A 194 5.58 7.96 -5.88
C GLU A 194 6.71 7.65 -4.87
N GLY A 195 6.39 7.33 -3.63
CA GLY A 195 7.33 6.76 -2.68
C GLY A 195 7.67 5.31 -3.00
N SER A 196 8.43 4.62 -2.13
CA SER A 196 8.76 3.21 -2.35
C SER A 196 7.52 2.29 -2.28
N GLY A 197 6.51 2.66 -1.51
CA GLY A 197 5.25 1.92 -1.37
C GLY A 197 4.02 2.83 -1.17
N GLU A 198 4.14 4.14 -1.41
CA GLU A 198 3.15 5.18 -1.11
C GLU A 198 2.99 6.16 -2.26
N ASN A 199 1.78 6.73 -2.42
CA ASN A 199 1.58 7.90 -3.28
C ASN A 199 1.91 9.19 -2.52
N ILE A 200 2.34 10.23 -3.25
CA ILE A 200 2.70 11.53 -2.68
C ILE A 200 1.65 12.60 -3.00
N PHE A 201 1.47 13.51 -2.05
CA PHE A 201 0.77 14.78 -2.20
C PHE A 201 1.65 15.93 -1.73
N ILE A 202 1.52 17.08 -2.35
CA ILE A 202 2.06 18.35 -1.88
C ILE A 202 0.94 19.38 -1.76
N VAL A 203 1.10 20.34 -0.87
CA VAL A 203 0.20 21.49 -0.72
C VAL A 203 0.98 22.75 -1.04
N ARG A 204 0.42 23.62 -1.87
CA ARG A 204 0.97 24.94 -2.17
C ARG A 204 -0.17 25.93 -2.31
N ASP A 205 -0.10 27.05 -1.58
CA ASP A 205 -1.08 28.13 -1.59
C ASP A 205 -2.52 27.62 -1.39
N GLY A 206 -2.70 26.65 -0.48
CA GLY A 206 -4.00 26.03 -0.14
C GLY A 206 -4.54 25.05 -1.18
N VAL A 207 -3.83 24.80 -2.28
CA VAL A 207 -4.18 23.79 -3.29
C VAL A 207 -3.33 22.54 -3.09
N MET A 208 -3.96 21.38 -3.14
CA MET A 208 -3.29 20.09 -3.05
C MET A 208 -2.98 19.55 -4.45
N TYR A 209 -1.76 19.08 -4.66
CA TYR A 209 -1.33 18.48 -5.91
C TYR A 209 -0.83 17.06 -5.68
N THR A 210 -1.03 16.18 -6.66
CA THR A 210 -0.51 14.81 -6.66
C THR A 210 -0.13 14.41 -8.08
N PRO A 211 0.89 13.56 -8.28
CA PRO A 211 1.21 13.04 -9.61
C PRO A 211 -0.01 12.35 -10.24
N ASP A 212 -0.13 12.47 -11.55
CA ASP A 212 -1.05 11.62 -12.31
C ASP A 212 -0.64 10.14 -12.19
N LEU A 213 -1.56 9.26 -12.54
CA LEU A 213 -1.35 7.82 -12.37
C LEU A 213 -0.64 7.15 -13.58
N THR A 214 0.12 7.88 -14.36
CA THR A 214 0.86 7.32 -15.51
C THR A 214 1.94 6.35 -15.04
N THR A 215 2.74 6.76 -14.04
CA THR A 215 3.89 6.00 -13.54
C THR A 215 3.72 5.49 -12.11
N ALA A 216 2.59 5.77 -11.45
CA ALA A 216 2.30 5.41 -10.07
C ALA A 216 1.17 4.38 -9.98
N LEU A 217 1.15 3.65 -8.86
CA LEU A 217 0.03 2.77 -8.52
C LEU A 217 -1.22 3.60 -8.20
N ASP A 218 -2.41 3.15 -8.66
CA ASP A 218 -3.70 3.75 -8.26
C ASP A 218 -4.02 3.39 -6.79
N GLY A 219 -3.50 4.21 -5.88
CA GLY A 219 -3.59 3.99 -4.45
C GLY A 219 -5.02 4.15 -3.93
N ILE A 220 -5.49 3.16 -3.14
CA ILE A 220 -6.82 3.22 -2.51
C ILE A 220 -6.85 4.30 -1.43
N THR A 221 -5.77 4.44 -0.65
CA THR A 221 -5.63 5.54 0.30
C THR A 221 -5.54 6.89 -0.42
N ARG A 222 -4.81 6.97 -1.57
CA ARG A 222 -4.78 8.17 -2.41
C ARG A 222 -6.19 8.59 -2.83
N ALA A 223 -6.99 7.66 -3.38
CA ALA A 223 -8.37 7.93 -3.78
C ALA A 223 -9.25 8.37 -2.59
N THR A 224 -9.04 7.76 -1.43
CA THR A 224 -9.70 8.17 -0.18
C THR A 224 -9.36 9.61 0.18
N ILE A 225 -8.07 9.99 0.18
CA ILE A 225 -7.64 11.35 0.55
C ILE A 225 -8.14 12.40 -0.44
N ILE A 226 -8.21 12.09 -1.74
CA ILE A 226 -8.82 12.99 -2.74
C ILE A 226 -10.29 13.25 -2.39
N GLN A 227 -11.05 12.22 -2.02
CA GLN A 227 -12.45 12.37 -1.61
C GLN A 227 -12.58 13.20 -0.32
N LEU A 228 -11.73 12.94 0.68
CA LEU A 228 -11.74 13.69 1.94
C LEU A 228 -11.33 15.16 1.75
N ALA A 229 -10.41 15.42 0.82
CA ALA A 229 -10.03 16.78 0.46
C ALA A 229 -11.23 17.55 -0.14
N ALA A 230 -11.99 16.90 -1.03
CA ALA A 230 -13.23 17.49 -1.57
C ALA A 230 -14.24 17.80 -0.46
N ASP A 231 -14.41 16.91 0.51
CA ASP A 231 -15.29 17.12 1.68
C ASP A 231 -14.88 18.31 2.56
N LEU A 232 -13.58 18.60 2.60
CA LEU A 232 -13.01 19.74 3.34
C LEU A 232 -12.92 21.02 2.50
N GLY A 233 -13.39 20.99 1.24
CA GLY A 233 -13.29 22.12 0.31
C GLY A 233 -11.86 22.42 -0.16
N VAL A 234 -10.93 21.45 -0.03
CA VAL A 234 -9.56 21.57 -0.52
C VAL A 234 -9.50 21.14 -1.98
N LYS A 235 -9.12 22.05 -2.86
CA LYS A 235 -8.95 21.75 -4.29
C LYS A 235 -7.79 20.78 -4.49
N VAL A 236 -8.02 19.72 -5.25
CA VAL A 236 -6.98 18.76 -5.67
C VAL A 236 -6.75 18.87 -7.17
N VAL A 237 -5.48 18.89 -7.57
CA VAL A 237 -5.06 18.89 -8.98
C VAL A 237 -4.10 17.75 -9.23
N GLU A 238 -4.46 16.85 -10.14
CA GLU A 238 -3.57 15.80 -10.65
C GLU A 238 -2.74 16.38 -11.79
N LYS A 239 -1.43 16.37 -11.64
CA LYS A 239 -0.49 16.88 -12.65
C LYS A 239 0.89 16.26 -12.50
N ARG A 240 1.75 16.39 -13.49
CA ARG A 240 3.19 16.16 -13.33
C ARG A 240 3.75 17.17 -12.30
N ILE A 241 4.59 16.69 -11.41
CA ILE A 241 5.23 17.47 -10.33
C ILE A 241 6.74 17.35 -10.51
N THR A 242 7.42 18.48 -10.51
CA THR A 242 8.88 18.50 -10.49
C THR A 242 9.41 18.39 -9.06
N ARG A 243 10.66 17.95 -8.90
CA ARG A 243 11.25 17.77 -7.58
C ARG A 243 11.38 19.09 -6.81
N ASP A 244 11.68 20.18 -7.50
CA ASP A 244 11.77 21.52 -6.92
C ASP A 244 10.40 22.05 -6.45
N GLU A 245 9.30 21.67 -7.08
CA GLU A 245 7.96 21.97 -6.55
C GLU A 245 7.75 21.32 -5.18
N VAL A 246 8.30 20.13 -4.94
CA VAL A 246 8.23 19.50 -3.61
C VAL A 246 9.07 20.28 -2.60
N TYR A 247 10.27 20.77 -2.97
CA TYR A 247 11.14 21.54 -2.09
C TYR A 247 10.51 22.85 -1.59
N ILE A 248 9.69 23.49 -2.42
CA ILE A 248 9.05 24.77 -2.09
C ILE A 248 7.59 24.60 -1.64
N ALA A 249 7.11 23.37 -1.45
CA ALA A 249 5.78 23.10 -0.98
C ALA A 249 5.57 23.60 0.45
N ASP A 250 4.35 24.04 0.77
CA ASP A 250 3.96 24.43 2.12
C ASP A 250 3.79 23.18 3.02
N GLU A 251 3.36 22.06 2.42
CA GLU A 251 3.24 20.75 3.06
C GLU A 251 3.50 19.64 2.04
N ALA A 252 4.00 18.50 2.51
CA ALA A 252 4.04 17.27 1.72
C ALA A 252 3.71 16.08 2.62
N PHE A 253 3.09 15.04 2.04
CA PHE A 253 2.76 13.81 2.76
C PHE A 253 2.62 12.62 1.83
N PHE A 254 2.89 11.44 2.36
CA PHE A 254 2.64 10.17 1.71
C PHE A 254 1.30 9.57 2.12
N THR A 255 0.74 8.75 1.22
CA THR A 255 -0.49 7.98 1.48
C THR A 255 -0.34 6.54 1.02
N GLY A 256 -0.72 5.60 1.88
CA GLY A 256 -0.69 4.17 1.57
C GLY A 256 -1.39 3.36 2.65
N THR A 257 -1.72 2.12 2.37
CA THR A 257 -2.37 1.27 3.39
C THR A 257 -1.48 1.02 4.59
N ALA A 258 -0.17 0.82 4.39
CA ALA A 258 0.78 0.64 5.48
C ALA A 258 1.14 1.97 6.15
N ALA A 259 1.44 3.00 5.36
CA ALA A 259 1.86 4.32 5.82
C ALA A 259 0.68 5.20 6.28
N GLU A 260 -0.55 4.84 5.91
CA GLU A 260 -1.76 5.63 6.18
C GLU A 260 -1.65 7.04 5.59
N VAL A 261 -1.55 8.07 6.40
CA VAL A 261 -1.24 9.45 5.99
C VAL A 261 -0.02 9.89 6.78
N THR A 262 1.13 9.98 6.14
CA THR A 262 2.40 10.29 6.80
C THR A 262 3.00 11.59 6.27
N PRO A 263 3.14 12.63 7.09
CA PRO A 263 3.75 13.89 6.69
C PRO A 263 5.23 13.73 6.29
N ILE A 264 5.68 14.54 5.35
CA ILE A 264 7.09 14.67 4.96
C ILE A 264 7.59 16.01 5.51
N ARG A 265 8.58 15.97 6.39
CA ARG A 265 9.17 17.18 6.99
C ARG A 265 10.42 17.66 6.28
N GLU A 266 11.07 16.77 5.54
CA GLU A 266 12.33 17.04 4.86
C GLU A 266 12.45 16.19 3.59
N LEU A 267 12.93 16.77 2.50
CA LEU A 267 13.32 16.06 1.28
C LEU A 267 14.73 16.49 0.86
N ASP A 268 15.64 15.53 0.69
CA ASP A 268 17.04 15.74 0.24
C ASP A 268 17.79 16.81 1.09
N GLY A 269 17.59 16.78 2.42
CA GLY A 269 18.20 17.74 3.35
C GLY A 269 17.54 19.13 3.36
N ARG A 270 16.41 19.32 2.66
CA ARG A 270 15.65 20.57 2.63
C ARG A 270 14.37 20.41 3.45
N THR A 271 14.17 21.33 4.40
CA THR A 271 12.94 21.39 5.19
C THR A 271 11.75 21.73 4.29
N ILE A 272 10.66 20.97 4.40
CA ILE A 272 9.40 21.24 3.72
C ILE A 272 8.50 22.07 4.64
N GLY A 273 8.06 23.23 4.15
CA GLY A 273 7.17 24.14 4.89
C GLY A 273 7.69 24.40 6.33
N PRO A 274 6.89 24.09 7.37
CA PRO A 274 7.25 24.32 8.76
C PRO A 274 8.21 23.26 9.34
N GLY A 275 8.67 22.27 8.55
CA GLY A 275 9.50 21.14 9.03
C GLY A 275 8.75 20.14 9.92
N LYS A 276 7.44 20.10 9.81
CA LYS A 276 6.55 19.19 10.54
C LYS A 276 5.21 19.08 9.82
N ARG A 277 4.29 18.26 10.33
CA ARG A 277 2.94 18.15 9.80
C ARG A 277 2.27 19.52 9.70
N GLY A 278 1.80 19.86 8.49
CA GLY A 278 1.09 21.11 8.23
C GLY A 278 -0.42 21.00 8.46
N PRO A 279 -1.16 22.13 8.46
CA PRO A 279 -2.57 22.18 8.85
C PRO A 279 -3.52 21.43 7.90
N VAL A 280 -3.25 21.39 6.59
CA VAL A 280 -4.07 20.63 5.63
C VAL A 280 -3.89 19.13 5.85
N THR A 281 -2.63 18.69 5.97
CA THR A 281 -2.30 17.30 6.26
C THR A 281 -2.90 16.85 7.60
N GLU A 282 -2.86 17.70 8.63
CA GLU A 282 -3.44 17.38 9.94
C GLU A 282 -4.95 17.18 9.89
N LYS A 283 -5.67 18.05 9.19
CA LYS A 283 -7.12 17.93 9.01
C LYS A 283 -7.50 16.64 8.27
N LEU A 284 -6.79 16.35 7.16
CA LEU A 284 -7.02 15.15 6.36
C LEU A 284 -6.71 13.89 7.16
N GLN A 285 -5.57 13.87 7.86
CA GLN A 285 -5.14 12.74 8.69
C GLN A 285 -6.15 12.48 9.83
N SER A 286 -6.60 13.53 10.53
CA SER A 286 -7.58 13.40 11.60
C SER A 286 -8.91 12.83 11.08
N LEU A 287 -9.42 13.37 9.97
CA LEU A 287 -10.66 12.87 9.35
C LEU A 287 -10.50 11.42 8.87
N TYR A 288 -9.37 11.08 8.26
CA TYR A 288 -9.05 9.72 7.86
C TYR A 288 -9.08 8.76 9.06
N PHE A 289 -8.40 9.10 10.17
CA PHE A 289 -8.38 8.26 11.36
C PHE A 289 -9.75 8.16 12.04
N ASP A 290 -10.57 9.20 12.01
CA ASP A 290 -11.93 9.13 12.53
C ASP A 290 -12.81 8.17 11.72
N ILE A 291 -12.64 8.15 10.40
CA ILE A 291 -13.37 7.22 9.53
C ILE A 291 -12.90 5.79 9.74
N VAL A 292 -11.60 5.51 9.64
CA VAL A 292 -11.09 4.12 9.72
C VAL A 292 -11.33 3.48 11.10
N HIS A 293 -11.42 4.29 12.16
CA HIS A 293 -11.77 3.82 13.50
C HIS A 293 -13.27 3.85 13.80
N GLY A 294 -14.12 4.15 12.81
CA GLY A 294 -15.58 4.15 12.98
C GLY A 294 -16.11 5.23 13.93
N ARG A 295 -15.36 6.33 14.13
CA ARG A 295 -15.75 7.50 14.93
C ARG A 295 -16.51 8.54 14.10
N SER A 296 -16.46 8.47 12.79
CA SER A 296 -17.19 9.32 11.86
C SER A 296 -18.38 8.57 11.25
N ALA A 297 -19.50 9.26 11.05
CA ALA A 297 -20.65 8.73 10.31
C ALA A 297 -20.47 8.81 8.78
N LYS A 298 -19.39 9.47 8.31
CA LYS A 298 -19.09 9.54 6.87
C LYS A 298 -18.58 8.20 6.36
N TYR A 299 -19.03 7.84 5.16
CA TYR A 299 -18.55 6.66 4.43
C TYR A 299 -18.63 5.34 5.20
N PRO A 300 -19.79 4.99 5.81
CA PRO A 300 -19.93 3.72 6.55
C PRO A 300 -19.66 2.51 5.65
N GLU A 301 -19.90 2.63 4.34
CA GLU A 301 -19.64 1.61 3.32
C GLU A 301 -18.14 1.33 3.09
N TRP A 302 -17.25 2.19 3.58
CA TRP A 302 -15.82 1.95 3.52
C TRP A 302 -15.32 1.00 4.60
N LEU A 303 -16.12 0.75 5.62
CA LEU A 303 -15.81 -0.17 6.71
C LEU A 303 -16.68 -1.42 6.60
N THR A 304 -16.04 -2.56 6.36
CA THR A 304 -16.71 -3.85 6.32
C THR A 304 -16.49 -4.55 7.67
N PRO A 305 -17.52 -4.72 8.52
CA PRO A 305 -17.38 -5.41 9.80
C PRO A 305 -16.89 -6.85 9.60
N VAL A 306 -16.03 -7.31 10.51
CA VAL A 306 -15.48 -8.68 10.44
C VAL A 306 -16.50 -9.72 10.94
N GLY A 307 -17.49 -9.33 11.74
CA GLY A 307 -18.52 -10.22 12.30
C GLY A 307 -18.16 -10.69 13.69
#